data_9d5a90fb3dd72be51b68f03eaab0956d
#
_entry.id   9d5a90fb3dd72be51b68f03eaab0956d
#
_cell.length_a   1.000
_cell.length_b   1.000
_cell.length_c   1.000
_cell.angle_alpha   90.00
_cell.angle_beta   90.00
_cell.angle_gamma   90.00
#
_symmetry.space_group_name_H-M   'P 1'
#
loop_
_entity.id
_entity.type
_entity.pdbx_description
1 polymer ?
#
loop_
_entity_poly.entity_id
_entity_poly.type
_entity_poly.pdbx_seq_one_letter_code
_entity_poly.pdbx_strand_id
1 'polypeptide(L)'
;VCRTSSGCGLLLSGSVGSLFLVFSVFNHQEKISDIRIVWGKQWLQGQTRLPPNKLSFKVNKVKRDGELSIIAYDHWRYSSRCVASPRSSLVLDCHEQLNQFLLAVGNRIFLNTKVRYKVFNGTHDAILRLKDDFGNNVISARKSMNDLLANSRIVLCTYPQTSFSEAMFSGVPTVMLYIQEYWEVEDIYDELIESLKRVNIIHTDAEKAASHIQNIYDDPLKWWNSDDVVEARNTFNEICLTESSDPIDDWHLFLSNAL
;
A
#
# COMPACT_ATOMS: atom_id res chain seq x y z
N VAL A 1 -13.42 16.76 4.38
CA VAL A 1 -14.19 17.79 3.65
C VAL A 1 -13.75 19.14 4.18
N CYS A 2 -13.04 19.94 3.38
CA CYS A 2 -12.80 21.36 3.68
C CYS A 2 -13.92 22.16 3.02
N ARG A 3 -14.63 23.00 3.77
CA ARG A 3 -15.52 24.02 3.21
C ARG A 3 -14.72 25.28 3.02
N THR A 4 -14.71 25.81 1.82
CA THR A 4 -14.20 27.13 1.52
C THR A 4 -15.23 28.19 1.88
N SER A 5 -14.82 29.45 2.00
CA SER A 5 -15.72 30.59 2.25
C SER A 5 -16.81 30.79 1.22
N SER A 6 -16.68 30.19 0.04
CA SER A 6 -17.67 30.17 -1.06
C SER A 6 -18.70 29.03 -0.95
N GLY A 7 -18.63 28.18 0.09
CA GLY A 7 -19.57 27.06 0.27
C GLY A 7 -19.24 25.81 -0.54
N CYS A 8 -18.17 25.81 -1.35
CA CYS A 8 -17.73 24.67 -2.13
C CYS A 8 -17.13 23.58 -1.22
N GLY A 9 -17.61 22.35 -1.30
CA GLY A 9 -17.09 21.21 -0.56
C GLY A 9 -16.03 20.49 -1.38
N LEU A 10 -14.75 20.64 -1.01
CA LEU A 10 -13.64 19.91 -1.61
C LEU A 10 -13.45 18.57 -0.89
N LEU A 11 -13.62 17.46 -1.59
CA LEU A 11 -13.26 16.14 -1.10
C LEU A 11 -11.86 15.77 -1.58
N LEU A 12 -10.92 15.78 -0.66
CA LEU A 12 -9.61 15.18 -0.85
C LEU A 12 -9.71 13.69 -0.52
N SER A 13 -10.06 12.88 -1.51
CA SER A 13 -10.10 11.44 -1.37
C SER A 13 -8.67 10.87 -1.40
N GLY A 14 -7.96 11.02 -0.30
CA GLY A 14 -6.62 10.43 -0.12
C GLY A 14 -6.62 8.90 -0.03
N SER A 15 -7.77 8.27 -0.14
CA SER A 15 -7.94 6.81 -0.13
C SER A 15 -8.09 6.19 -1.52
N VAL A 16 -8.19 7.00 -2.57
CA VAL A 16 -8.41 6.50 -3.95
C VAL A 16 -7.11 6.04 -4.63
N GLY A 17 -5.99 6.17 -3.99
CA GLY A 17 -4.75 5.47 -4.39
C GLY A 17 -4.62 4.06 -3.83
N SER A 18 -5.63 3.55 -3.15
CA SER A 18 -5.68 2.21 -2.66
C SER A 18 -6.66 1.39 -3.54
N LEU A 19 -6.47 0.11 -3.80
CA LEU A 19 -7.37 -0.81 -4.52
C LEU A 19 -8.68 -0.95 -3.70
N PHE A 20 -9.92 -0.59 -4.12
CA PHE A 20 -10.86 0.02 -3.25
C PHE A 20 -12.24 -0.49 -3.19
N LEU A 21 -12.61 -0.44 -2.24
CA LEU A 21 -13.59 -0.75 -1.21
C LEU A 21 -14.99 -0.28 -1.61
N VAL A 22 -15.84 -1.27 -1.94
CA VAL A 22 -17.27 -1.11 -2.34
C VAL A 22 -18.09 -0.34 -1.30
N PHE A 23 -17.75 -0.48 -0.02
CA PHE A 23 -18.41 0.22 1.09
C PHE A 23 -17.45 1.11 1.84
N SER A 24 -17.32 2.32 1.36
CA SER A 24 -16.57 3.34 2.06
C SER A 24 -17.53 4.36 2.66
N VAL A 25 -17.25 4.81 3.87
CA VAL A 25 -17.83 6.06 4.41
C VAL A 25 -17.61 7.23 3.45
N PHE A 26 -16.69 7.07 2.52
CA PHE A 26 -16.39 8.02 1.46
C PHE A 26 -17.50 8.11 0.41
N ASN A 27 -18.30 7.07 0.15
CA ASN A 27 -19.40 7.14 -0.82
C ASN A 27 -20.42 8.25 -0.47
N HIS A 28 -20.70 8.45 0.83
CA HIS A 28 -21.54 9.58 1.24
C HIS A 28 -20.82 10.91 1.05
N GLN A 29 -19.52 10.98 1.37
CA GLN A 29 -18.72 12.18 1.19
C GLN A 29 -18.60 12.56 -0.29
N GLU A 30 -18.45 11.58 -1.17
CA GLU A 30 -18.46 11.81 -2.62
C GLU A 30 -19.77 12.40 -3.11
N LYS A 31 -20.91 11.93 -2.59
CA LYS A 31 -22.24 12.42 -2.99
C LYS A 31 -22.51 13.86 -2.57
N ILE A 32 -21.92 14.32 -1.47
CA ILE A 32 -22.13 15.69 -0.93
C ILE A 32 -21.02 16.67 -1.29
N SER A 33 -20.05 16.25 -2.07
CA SER A 33 -18.90 17.08 -2.46
C SER A 33 -19.12 17.67 -3.84
N ASP A 34 -18.83 18.97 -4.00
CA ASP A 34 -18.93 19.66 -5.27
C ASP A 34 -17.76 19.27 -6.20
N ILE A 35 -16.58 19.07 -5.64
CA ILE A 35 -15.37 18.65 -6.36
C ILE A 35 -14.81 17.38 -5.70
N ARG A 36 -14.49 16.40 -6.54
CA ARG A 36 -13.94 15.10 -6.15
C ARG A 36 -12.57 14.91 -6.77
N ILE A 37 -11.54 14.75 -5.94
CA ILE A 37 -10.18 14.57 -6.41
C ILE A 37 -9.79 13.12 -6.29
N VAL A 38 -9.27 12.54 -7.38
CA VAL A 38 -8.77 11.17 -7.46
C VAL A 38 -7.31 11.16 -7.88
N TRP A 39 -6.56 10.18 -7.40
CA TRP A 39 -5.15 10.04 -7.75
C TRP A 39 -4.91 9.23 -9.03
N GLY A 40 -5.86 8.41 -9.39
CA GLY A 40 -5.80 7.53 -10.54
C GLY A 40 -6.81 7.88 -11.61
N LYS A 41 -7.26 6.86 -12.32
CA LYS A 41 -8.25 6.99 -13.39
C LYS A 41 -9.57 7.57 -12.86
N GLN A 42 -10.15 8.45 -13.65
CA GLN A 42 -11.48 8.98 -13.37
C GLN A 42 -12.53 7.95 -13.79
N TRP A 43 -13.24 7.40 -12.82
CA TRP A 43 -14.29 6.40 -13.06
C TRP A 43 -15.69 7.01 -13.08
N LEU A 44 -15.88 8.16 -12.43
CA LEU A 44 -17.16 8.82 -12.28
C LEU A 44 -17.10 10.24 -12.84
N GLN A 45 -18.22 10.70 -13.38
CA GLN A 45 -18.36 12.09 -13.82
C GLN A 45 -18.16 13.04 -12.62
N GLY A 46 -17.46 14.14 -12.85
CA GLY A 46 -17.17 15.16 -11.83
C GLY A 46 -15.96 14.85 -10.93
N GLN A 47 -15.23 13.77 -11.21
CA GLN A 47 -13.92 13.55 -10.59
C GLN A 47 -12.85 14.36 -11.32
N THR A 48 -11.91 14.90 -10.57
CA THR A 48 -10.71 15.60 -11.09
C THR A 48 -9.48 14.79 -10.71
N ARG A 49 -8.67 14.47 -11.70
CA ARG A 49 -7.43 13.72 -11.50
C ARG A 49 -6.31 14.67 -11.09
N LEU A 50 -5.69 14.42 -9.94
CA LEU A 50 -4.51 15.16 -9.46
C LEU A 50 -3.47 14.21 -8.89
N PRO A 51 -2.19 14.57 -8.92
CA PRO A 51 -1.14 13.76 -8.34
C PRO A 51 -1.32 13.65 -6.82
N PRO A 52 -0.97 12.49 -6.25
CA PRO A 52 -1.04 12.28 -4.80
C PRO A 52 -0.13 13.25 -4.05
N ASN A 53 -0.67 13.91 -3.03
CA ASN A 53 0.08 14.85 -2.18
C ASN A 53 1.16 14.19 -1.31
N LYS A 54 1.16 12.85 -1.20
CA LYS A 54 2.11 12.07 -0.40
C LYS A 54 3.15 11.31 -1.21
N LEU A 55 2.96 11.17 -2.52
CA LEU A 55 3.78 10.30 -3.36
C LEU A 55 4.83 11.08 -4.15
N SER A 56 5.56 11.95 -3.48
CA SER A 56 6.70 12.67 -4.08
C SER A 56 8.03 11.93 -3.97
N PHE A 57 8.07 10.79 -3.26
CA PHE A 57 9.31 10.10 -2.96
C PHE A 57 9.59 8.96 -3.93
N LYS A 58 10.62 9.13 -4.76
CA LYS A 58 11.21 8.06 -5.58
C LYS A 58 12.58 7.69 -5.05
N VAL A 59 12.86 6.39 -5.02
CA VAL A 59 14.19 5.91 -4.66
C VAL A 59 15.08 5.94 -5.89
N ASN A 60 16.07 6.80 -5.91
CA ASN A 60 17.01 6.94 -7.04
C ASN A 60 17.81 5.67 -7.30
N LYS A 61 18.13 4.91 -6.26
CA LYS A 61 18.89 3.66 -6.36
C LYS A 61 18.49 2.71 -5.24
N VAL A 62 17.95 1.55 -5.61
CA VAL A 62 17.65 0.47 -4.67
C VAL A 62 18.93 -0.07 -4.05
N LYS A 63 18.95 -0.22 -2.73
CA LYS A 63 20.11 -0.73 -2.00
C LYS A 63 20.28 -2.23 -2.20
N ARG A 64 21.46 -2.67 -2.68
CA ARG A 64 21.77 -4.09 -2.85
C ARG A 64 21.88 -4.85 -1.53
N ASP A 65 22.37 -4.17 -0.49
CA ASP A 65 22.50 -4.65 0.90
C ASP A 65 21.32 -4.20 1.79
N GLY A 66 20.23 -3.73 1.17
CA GLY A 66 19.04 -3.28 1.85
C GLY A 66 18.25 -4.41 2.52
N GLU A 67 17.33 -4.01 3.37
CA GLU A 67 16.48 -4.92 4.15
C GLU A 67 15.33 -5.47 3.28
N LEU A 68 14.80 -6.66 3.64
CA LEU A 68 13.43 -7.02 3.33
C LEU A 68 12.54 -6.25 4.33
N SER A 69 11.93 -5.19 3.87
CA SER A 69 11.08 -4.36 4.71
C SER A 69 9.63 -4.78 4.57
N ILE A 70 9.00 -5.16 5.69
CA ILE A 70 7.60 -5.58 5.71
C ILE A 70 6.76 -4.45 6.31
N ILE A 71 5.72 -4.02 5.60
CA ILE A 71 4.73 -3.06 6.08
C ILE A 71 3.50 -3.85 6.45
N ALA A 72 3.35 -4.06 7.76
CA ALA A 72 2.36 -4.97 8.29
C ALA A 72 1.09 -4.25 8.77
N TYR A 73 -0.04 -4.96 8.61
CA TYR A 73 -1.35 -4.52 9.03
C TYR A 73 -1.58 -4.76 10.51
N ASP A 74 -2.10 -3.75 11.21
CA ASP A 74 -2.72 -3.85 12.52
C ASP A 74 -3.89 -2.87 12.60
N HIS A 75 -4.86 -3.14 13.46
CA HIS A 75 -6.06 -2.33 13.60
C HIS A 75 -6.48 -2.22 15.07
N TRP A 76 -7.37 -1.26 15.37
CA TRP A 76 -7.95 -1.14 16.71
C TRP A 76 -8.72 -2.41 17.10
N ARG A 77 -8.50 -2.87 18.32
CA ARG A 77 -9.19 -4.02 18.88
C ARG A 77 -10.70 -3.79 18.96
N TYR A 78 -11.10 -2.59 19.30
CA TYR A 78 -12.49 -2.16 19.36
C TYR A 78 -12.74 -1.08 18.32
N SER A 79 -13.31 -1.45 17.20
CA SER A 79 -13.62 -0.50 16.13
C SER A 79 -14.96 0.17 16.39
N SER A 80 -14.95 1.49 16.51
CA SER A 80 -16.16 2.30 16.61
C SER A 80 -16.80 2.67 15.27
N ARG A 81 -16.15 2.29 14.16
CA ARG A 81 -16.59 2.63 12.80
C ARG A 81 -16.75 1.36 11.96
N CYS A 82 -17.76 1.39 11.08
CA CYS A 82 -17.80 0.45 9.97
C CYS A 82 -16.75 0.86 8.94
N VAL A 83 -15.74 0.04 8.76
CA VAL A 83 -14.71 0.20 7.73
C VAL A 83 -14.59 -1.10 6.96
N ALA A 84 -14.32 -1.01 5.69
CA ALA A 84 -14.12 -2.15 4.80
C ALA A 84 -12.67 -2.63 4.88
N SER A 85 -12.28 -3.14 6.05
CA SER A 85 -10.94 -3.70 6.32
C SER A 85 -11.05 -4.73 7.45
N PRO A 86 -10.13 -5.68 7.56
CA PRO A 86 -10.14 -6.70 8.61
C PRO A 86 -10.25 -6.09 10.00
N ARG A 87 -11.09 -6.68 10.84
CA ARG A 87 -11.33 -6.25 12.23
C ARG A 87 -11.46 -7.44 13.16
N SER A 88 -11.31 -7.18 14.45
CA SER A 88 -11.46 -8.21 15.48
C SER A 88 -10.57 -9.42 15.20
N SER A 89 -11.11 -10.62 15.18
CA SER A 89 -10.34 -11.86 14.92
C SER A 89 -9.68 -11.88 13.55
N LEU A 90 -10.25 -11.23 12.52
CA LEU A 90 -9.66 -11.21 11.17
C LEU A 90 -8.27 -10.53 11.14
N VAL A 91 -7.99 -9.62 12.07
CA VAL A 91 -6.65 -9.03 12.22
C VAL A 91 -5.64 -10.07 12.68
N LEU A 92 -6.07 -11.02 13.51
CA LEU A 92 -5.20 -12.12 13.98
C LEU A 92 -4.85 -13.08 12.84
N ASP A 93 -5.77 -13.32 11.92
CA ASP A 93 -5.48 -14.14 10.74
C ASP A 93 -4.45 -13.44 9.81
N CYS A 94 -4.51 -12.10 9.71
CA CYS A 94 -3.48 -11.34 9.01
C CYS A 94 -2.10 -11.46 9.68
N HIS A 95 -2.06 -11.49 11.02
CA HIS A 95 -0.81 -11.74 11.76
C HIS A 95 -0.32 -13.16 11.55
N GLU A 96 -1.20 -14.14 11.59
CA GLU A 96 -0.86 -15.54 11.34
C GLU A 96 -0.30 -15.75 9.94
N GLN A 97 -0.89 -15.14 8.91
CA GLN A 97 -0.36 -15.18 7.54
C GLN A 97 1.07 -14.59 7.47
N LEU A 98 1.32 -13.48 8.19
CA LEU A 98 2.66 -12.90 8.27
C LEU A 98 3.64 -13.84 8.99
N ASN A 99 3.22 -14.49 10.08
CA ASN A 99 4.05 -15.44 10.81
C ASN A 99 4.44 -16.63 9.92
N GLN A 100 3.49 -17.19 9.18
CA GLN A 100 3.73 -18.26 8.19
C GLN A 100 4.75 -17.83 7.14
N PHE A 101 4.63 -16.62 6.62
CA PHE A 101 5.60 -16.05 5.69
C PHE A 101 7.01 -15.95 6.31
N LEU A 102 7.12 -15.42 7.54
CA LEU A 102 8.41 -15.27 8.23
C LEU A 102 9.09 -16.60 8.51
N LEU A 103 8.31 -17.64 8.81
CA LEU A 103 8.83 -19.00 9.00
C LEU A 103 9.30 -19.62 7.66
N ALA A 104 8.60 -19.32 6.58
CA ALA A 104 8.88 -19.90 5.26
C ALA A 104 10.00 -19.18 4.49
N VAL A 105 10.28 -17.89 4.75
CA VAL A 105 11.18 -17.06 3.94
C VAL A 105 12.65 -17.47 4.00
N GLY A 106 13.02 -18.35 4.93
CA GLY A 106 14.37 -18.87 5.11
C GLY A 106 15.28 -17.97 5.95
N ASN A 107 16.16 -18.58 6.72
CA ASN A 107 16.93 -17.93 7.77
C ASN A 107 17.81 -16.76 7.23
N ARG A 108 18.42 -16.93 6.06
CA ARG A 108 19.27 -15.88 5.45
C ARG A 108 18.51 -14.58 5.22
N ILE A 109 17.29 -14.66 4.71
CA ILE A 109 16.47 -13.51 4.41
C ILE A 109 15.83 -12.97 5.69
N PHE A 110 15.37 -13.88 6.56
CA PHE A 110 14.78 -13.54 7.84
C PHE A 110 15.71 -12.66 8.71
N LEU A 111 16.98 -12.96 8.78
CA LEU A 111 17.97 -12.17 9.55
C LEU A 111 18.09 -10.73 9.05
N ASN A 112 17.79 -10.49 7.79
CA ASN A 112 17.78 -9.13 7.18
C ASN A 112 16.35 -8.61 6.95
N THR A 113 15.38 -9.15 7.69
CA THR A 113 13.97 -8.73 7.59
C THR A 113 13.63 -7.74 8.70
N LYS A 114 12.88 -6.69 8.37
CA LYS A 114 12.37 -5.70 9.33
C LYS A 114 10.90 -5.45 9.10
N VAL A 115 10.11 -5.63 10.15
CA VAL A 115 8.65 -5.44 10.12
C VAL A 115 8.26 -4.12 10.77
N ARG A 116 7.52 -3.30 10.05
CA ARG A 116 6.97 -2.03 10.52
C ARG A 116 5.46 -2.12 10.63
N TYR A 117 4.96 -1.80 11.80
CA TYR A 117 3.53 -1.53 12.02
C TYR A 117 3.28 -0.04 12.20
N LYS A 118 2.11 0.42 11.79
CA LYS A 118 1.62 1.73 12.21
C LYS A 118 1.07 1.59 13.63
N VAL A 119 1.76 2.23 14.58
CA VAL A 119 1.40 2.13 16.00
C VAL A 119 0.21 3.03 16.30
N PHE A 120 -0.83 2.46 16.90
CA PHE A 120 -1.96 3.15 17.49
C PHE A 120 -2.20 2.60 18.90
N ASN A 121 -2.78 3.41 19.78
CA ASN A 121 -3.22 2.92 21.09
C ASN A 121 -4.45 2.01 20.91
N GLY A 122 -4.48 0.88 21.62
CA GLY A 122 -5.63 -0.03 21.63
C GLY A 122 -5.76 -0.94 20.39
N THR A 123 -4.64 -1.26 19.74
CA THR A 123 -4.57 -2.27 18.66
C THR A 123 -4.52 -3.70 19.22
N HIS A 124 -4.30 -4.67 18.32
CA HIS A 124 -4.17 -6.09 18.69
C HIS A 124 -2.77 -6.47 19.22
N ASP A 125 -1.93 -5.47 19.54
CA ASP A 125 -0.58 -5.67 20.08
C ASP A 125 0.34 -6.48 19.15
N ALA A 126 0.18 -6.29 17.83
CA ALA A 126 0.92 -7.01 16.80
C ALA A 126 2.44 -6.98 17.02
N ILE A 127 2.99 -5.83 17.45
CA ILE A 127 4.43 -5.69 17.73
C ILE A 127 4.86 -6.59 18.89
N LEU A 128 4.06 -6.70 19.95
CA LEU A 128 4.39 -7.54 21.11
C LEU A 128 4.34 -9.01 20.70
N ARG A 129 3.29 -9.43 20.00
CA ARG A 129 3.16 -10.80 19.47
C ARG A 129 4.35 -11.17 18.59
N LEU A 130 4.70 -10.30 17.65
CA LEU A 130 5.82 -10.56 16.74
C LEU A 130 7.17 -10.64 17.48
N LYS A 131 7.34 -9.86 18.55
CA LYS A 131 8.53 -9.94 19.41
C LYS A 131 8.60 -11.23 20.20
N ASP A 132 7.47 -11.70 20.69
CA ASP A 132 7.39 -12.96 21.44
C ASP A 132 7.74 -14.15 20.54
N ASP A 133 7.29 -14.13 19.29
CA ASP A 133 7.50 -15.23 18.34
C ASP A 133 8.90 -15.17 17.68
N PHE A 134 9.41 -13.98 17.34
CA PHE A 134 10.60 -13.79 16.48
C PHE A 134 11.70 -12.91 17.09
N GLY A 135 11.50 -12.38 18.29
CA GLY A 135 12.46 -11.53 18.98
C GLY A 135 12.45 -10.06 18.53
N ASN A 136 13.20 -9.24 19.25
CA ASN A 136 13.20 -7.78 19.03
C ASN A 136 13.82 -7.34 17.68
N ASN A 137 14.73 -8.13 17.15
CA ASN A 137 15.52 -7.75 15.96
C ASN A 137 14.68 -7.68 14.69
N VAL A 138 13.52 -8.32 14.65
CA VAL A 138 12.62 -8.29 13.49
C VAL A 138 11.85 -6.97 13.39
N ILE A 139 11.75 -6.20 14.46
CA ILE A 139 11.00 -4.94 14.48
C ILE A 139 11.82 -3.81 13.84
N SER A 140 11.21 -3.12 12.89
CA SER A 140 11.82 -1.94 12.27
C SER A 140 11.83 -0.74 13.23
N ALA A 141 13.01 -0.14 13.39
CA ALA A 141 13.18 1.13 14.13
C ALA A 141 12.87 2.37 13.27
N ARG A 142 12.60 2.20 11.97
CA ARG A 142 12.39 3.31 11.04
C ARG A 142 11.06 4.00 11.29
N LYS A 143 11.11 5.33 11.43
CA LYS A 143 9.94 6.14 11.78
C LYS A 143 9.13 6.58 10.57
N SER A 144 9.79 6.90 9.45
CA SER A 144 9.13 7.37 8.25
C SER A 144 9.04 6.29 7.17
N MET A 145 8.07 6.42 6.27
CA MET A 145 7.94 5.57 5.09
C MET A 145 9.10 5.78 4.12
N ASN A 146 9.50 7.04 3.91
CA ASN A 146 10.62 7.37 3.03
C ASN A 146 11.94 6.76 3.49
N ASP A 147 12.23 6.80 4.80
CA ASP A 147 13.42 6.16 5.37
C ASP A 147 13.37 4.63 5.22
N LEU A 148 12.20 4.02 5.38
CA LEU A 148 12.01 2.60 5.15
C LEU A 148 12.31 2.27 3.69
N LEU A 149 11.65 2.93 2.75
CA LEU A 149 11.81 2.68 1.30
C LEU A 149 13.26 2.90 0.84
N ALA A 150 13.91 3.96 1.31
CA ALA A 150 15.30 4.27 0.97
C ALA A 150 16.31 3.19 1.43
N ASN A 151 15.94 2.39 2.43
CA ASN A 151 16.79 1.33 2.98
C ASN A 151 16.33 -0.08 2.59
N SER A 152 15.26 -0.20 1.82
CA SER A 152 14.74 -1.48 1.39
C SER A 152 15.45 -2.00 0.14
N ARG A 153 15.65 -3.30 0.10
CA ARG A 153 15.98 -4.09 -1.08
C ARG A 153 14.72 -4.60 -1.77
N ILE A 154 13.79 -5.08 -0.95
CA ILE A 154 12.45 -5.53 -1.32
C ILE A 154 11.48 -5.02 -0.26
N VAL A 155 10.29 -4.64 -0.67
CA VAL A 155 9.18 -4.29 0.22
C VAL A 155 8.10 -5.36 0.12
N LEU A 156 7.62 -5.85 1.26
CA LEU A 156 6.41 -6.67 1.36
C LEU A 156 5.32 -5.86 2.07
N CYS A 157 4.19 -5.64 1.44
CA CYS A 157 3.00 -5.05 2.05
C CYS A 157 2.00 -6.14 2.42
N THR A 158 1.40 -6.09 3.61
CA THR A 158 0.40 -7.09 4.03
C THR A 158 -1.05 -6.59 3.90
N TYR A 159 -1.25 -5.50 3.16
CA TYR A 159 -2.58 -4.94 2.95
C TYR A 159 -2.62 -4.00 1.74
N PRO A 160 -3.75 -3.98 1.00
CA PRO A 160 -3.90 -3.24 -0.25
C PRO A 160 -4.33 -1.78 -0.03
N GLN A 161 -3.56 -0.96 0.68
CA GLN A 161 -3.87 0.45 0.94
C GLN A 161 -2.71 1.38 0.52
N THR A 162 -2.79 2.65 0.91
CA THR A 162 -1.86 3.72 0.54
C THR A 162 -0.38 3.31 0.60
N SER A 163 0.00 2.50 1.60
CA SER A 163 1.40 2.07 1.75
C SER A 163 1.88 1.17 0.60
N PHE A 164 0.98 0.36 0.03
CA PHE A 164 1.30 -0.41 -1.17
C PHE A 164 1.51 0.50 -2.38
N SER A 165 0.62 1.48 -2.57
CA SER A 165 0.77 2.47 -3.64
C SER A 165 2.05 3.31 -3.47
N GLU A 166 2.39 3.70 -2.24
CA GLU A 166 3.64 4.39 -1.93
C GLU A 166 4.87 3.53 -2.29
N ALA A 167 4.84 2.24 -1.95
CA ALA A 167 5.92 1.31 -2.27
C ALA A 167 6.05 1.10 -3.79
N MET A 168 4.95 0.84 -4.49
CA MET A 168 4.92 0.69 -5.96
C MET A 168 5.48 1.93 -6.66
N PHE A 169 5.06 3.13 -6.23
CA PHE A 169 5.51 4.41 -6.80
C PHE A 169 6.98 4.69 -6.53
N SER A 170 7.52 4.24 -5.40
CA SER A 170 8.91 4.48 -5.02
C SER A 170 9.93 3.86 -5.96
N GLY A 171 9.53 2.86 -6.74
CA GLY A 171 10.42 2.09 -7.63
C GLY A 171 11.20 0.98 -6.93
N VAL A 172 11.00 0.77 -5.63
CA VAL A 172 11.55 -0.39 -4.91
C VAL A 172 10.78 -1.65 -5.29
N PRO A 173 11.45 -2.80 -5.58
CA PRO A 173 10.77 -4.07 -5.79
C PRO A 173 9.76 -4.36 -4.68
N THR A 174 8.48 -4.46 -5.05
CA THR A 174 7.37 -4.50 -4.10
C THR A 174 6.52 -5.74 -4.35
N VAL A 175 6.23 -6.44 -3.26
CA VAL A 175 5.33 -7.61 -3.23
C VAL A 175 4.21 -7.32 -2.24
N MET A 176 3.01 -7.82 -2.50
CA MET A 176 1.89 -7.78 -1.57
C MET A 176 1.47 -9.20 -1.20
N LEU A 177 1.29 -9.45 0.09
CA LEU A 177 0.73 -10.67 0.65
C LEU A 177 -0.47 -10.30 1.52
N TYR A 178 -1.67 -10.71 1.14
CA TYR A 178 -2.87 -10.38 1.90
C TYR A 178 -3.96 -11.44 1.76
N ILE A 179 -4.89 -11.46 2.71
CA ILE A 179 -6.09 -12.31 2.66
C ILE A 179 -7.14 -11.56 1.85
N GLN A 180 -7.31 -11.95 0.59
CA GLN A 180 -8.16 -11.24 -0.37
C GLN A 180 -9.59 -11.12 0.11
N GLU A 181 -10.13 -12.17 0.72
CA GLU A 181 -11.50 -12.26 1.20
C GLU A 181 -11.85 -11.25 2.29
N TYR A 182 -10.84 -10.66 2.94
CA TYR A 182 -11.04 -9.66 3.99
C TYR A 182 -11.04 -8.22 3.46
N TRP A 183 -10.83 -8.05 2.17
CA TRP A 183 -10.75 -6.76 1.51
C TRP A 183 -11.70 -6.72 0.33
N GLU A 184 -12.81 -6.03 0.50
CA GLU A 184 -13.76 -5.82 -0.60
C GLU A 184 -13.17 -4.83 -1.59
N VAL A 185 -12.92 -5.29 -2.81
CA VAL A 185 -12.40 -4.50 -3.92
C VAL A 185 -13.50 -4.42 -4.98
N GLU A 186 -13.63 -3.29 -5.66
CA GLU A 186 -14.60 -3.14 -6.73
C GLU A 186 -14.18 -3.95 -7.96
N ASP A 187 -15.13 -4.58 -8.65
CA ASP A 187 -14.93 -5.46 -9.82
C ASP A 187 -14.15 -4.78 -10.95
N ILE A 188 -14.20 -3.45 -11.02
CA ILE A 188 -13.44 -2.66 -12.01
C ILE A 188 -11.91 -2.85 -11.89
N TYR A 189 -11.43 -3.37 -10.75
CA TYR A 189 -10.01 -3.64 -10.50
C TYR A 189 -9.61 -5.11 -10.69
N ASP A 190 -10.54 -6.01 -11.01
CA ASP A 190 -10.27 -7.44 -11.12
C ASP A 190 -9.18 -7.76 -12.14
N GLU A 191 -9.25 -7.17 -13.33
CA GLU A 191 -8.23 -7.36 -14.36
C GLU A 191 -6.84 -6.87 -13.91
N LEU A 192 -6.79 -5.75 -13.19
CA LEU A 192 -5.56 -5.22 -12.63
C LEU A 192 -4.99 -6.19 -11.59
N ILE A 193 -5.82 -6.65 -10.65
CA ILE A 193 -5.41 -7.59 -9.60
C ILE A 193 -4.87 -8.88 -10.20
N GLU A 194 -5.55 -9.45 -11.18
CA GLU A 194 -5.12 -10.67 -11.85
C GLU A 194 -3.82 -10.45 -12.65
N SER A 195 -3.63 -9.28 -13.26
CA SER A 195 -2.36 -8.94 -13.91
C SER A 195 -1.20 -8.89 -12.93
N LEU A 196 -1.40 -8.26 -11.76
CA LEU A 196 -0.40 -8.18 -10.69
C LEU A 196 -0.10 -9.54 -10.05
N LYS A 197 -1.10 -10.43 -9.92
CA LYS A 197 -0.90 -11.81 -9.47
C LYS A 197 -0.06 -12.61 -10.46
N ARG A 198 -0.34 -12.48 -11.76
CA ARG A 198 0.35 -13.20 -12.83
C ARG A 198 1.86 -12.93 -12.83
N VAL A 199 2.27 -11.72 -12.50
CA VAL A 199 3.68 -11.32 -12.42
C VAL A 199 4.27 -11.44 -11.01
N ASN A 200 3.56 -12.08 -10.08
CA ASN A 200 3.96 -12.29 -8.68
C ASN A 200 4.18 -11.00 -7.85
N ILE A 201 3.53 -9.91 -8.22
CA ILE A 201 3.45 -8.72 -7.35
C ILE A 201 2.45 -8.97 -6.22
N ILE A 202 1.35 -9.69 -6.48
CA ILE A 202 0.32 -10.01 -5.49
C ILE A 202 0.30 -11.50 -5.18
N HIS A 203 0.27 -11.83 -3.89
CA HIS A 203 0.12 -13.19 -3.36
C HIS A 203 -0.98 -13.22 -2.29
N THR A 204 -1.68 -14.33 -2.21
CA THR A 204 -2.66 -14.65 -1.16
C THR A 204 -2.17 -15.79 -0.25
N ASP A 205 -1.10 -16.46 -0.65
CA ASP A 205 -0.49 -17.61 0.03
C ASP A 205 0.90 -17.23 0.54
N ALA A 206 1.14 -17.46 1.83
CA ALA A 206 2.37 -17.07 2.50
C ALA A 206 3.60 -17.83 2.01
N GLU A 207 3.47 -19.14 1.76
CA GLU A 207 4.58 -19.98 1.29
C GLU A 207 4.97 -19.63 -0.14
N LYS A 208 3.98 -19.35 -1.02
CA LYS A 208 4.25 -18.89 -2.38
C LYS A 208 4.92 -17.54 -2.41
N ALA A 209 4.49 -16.61 -1.55
CA ALA A 209 5.14 -15.30 -1.42
C ALA A 209 6.58 -15.44 -0.93
N ALA A 210 6.82 -16.31 0.07
CA ALA A 210 8.15 -16.59 0.59
C ALA A 210 9.05 -17.21 -0.48
N SER A 211 8.56 -18.21 -1.21
CA SER A 211 9.29 -18.86 -2.31
C SER A 211 9.63 -17.87 -3.43
N HIS A 212 8.69 -16.98 -3.79
CA HIS A 212 8.95 -15.94 -4.78
C HIS A 212 10.06 -15.00 -4.32
N ILE A 213 9.98 -14.49 -3.08
CA ILE A 213 11.00 -13.59 -2.52
C ILE A 213 12.36 -14.31 -2.45
N GLN A 214 12.43 -15.58 -2.06
CA GLN A 214 13.68 -16.35 -2.09
C GLN A 214 14.31 -16.38 -3.48
N ASN A 215 13.48 -16.60 -4.52
CA ASN A 215 13.94 -16.69 -5.91
C ASN A 215 14.49 -15.38 -6.44
N ILE A 216 13.94 -14.25 -6.05
CA ILE A 216 14.34 -12.93 -6.52
C ILE A 216 15.36 -12.23 -5.60
N TYR A 217 15.62 -12.78 -4.41
CA TYR A 217 16.33 -12.06 -3.35
C TYR A 217 17.73 -11.59 -3.76
N ASP A 218 18.45 -12.36 -4.54
CA ASP A 218 19.82 -12.01 -4.92
C ASP A 218 19.87 -10.89 -5.97
N ASP A 219 18.88 -10.83 -6.88
CA ASP A 219 18.75 -9.76 -7.88
C ASP A 219 17.29 -9.38 -8.11
N PRO A 220 16.66 -8.68 -7.15
CA PRO A 220 15.25 -8.33 -7.26
C PRO A 220 14.96 -7.35 -8.40
N LEU A 221 15.95 -6.57 -8.84
CA LEU A 221 15.79 -5.64 -9.95
C LEU A 221 15.68 -6.35 -11.29
N LYS A 222 16.26 -7.54 -11.45
CA LYS A 222 16.08 -8.35 -12.66
C LYS A 222 14.61 -8.72 -12.87
N TRP A 223 13.91 -9.15 -11.80
CA TRP A 223 12.48 -9.42 -11.84
C TRP A 223 11.68 -8.12 -12.01
N TRP A 224 11.98 -7.11 -11.20
CA TRP A 224 11.24 -5.85 -11.18
C TRP A 224 11.23 -5.09 -12.50
N ASN A 225 12.30 -5.26 -13.30
CA ASN A 225 12.47 -4.64 -14.61
C ASN A 225 12.24 -5.60 -15.79
N SER A 226 11.69 -6.80 -15.54
CA SER A 226 11.25 -7.65 -16.65
C SER A 226 10.03 -7.04 -17.36
N ASP A 227 9.88 -7.30 -18.65
CA ASP A 227 8.88 -6.65 -19.50
C ASP A 227 7.45 -6.82 -18.93
N ASP A 228 7.10 -8.04 -18.53
CA ASP A 228 5.76 -8.34 -17.98
C ASP A 228 5.49 -7.59 -16.67
N VAL A 229 6.49 -7.47 -15.79
CA VAL A 229 6.36 -6.73 -14.52
C VAL A 229 6.26 -5.24 -14.77
N VAL A 230 7.04 -4.71 -15.72
CA VAL A 230 6.98 -3.29 -16.10
C VAL A 230 5.61 -2.97 -16.69
N GLU A 231 5.07 -3.81 -17.57
CA GLU A 231 3.74 -3.63 -18.14
C GLU A 231 2.65 -3.60 -17.05
N ALA A 232 2.66 -4.58 -16.13
CA ALA A 232 1.69 -4.63 -15.04
C ALA A 232 1.80 -3.41 -14.10
N ARG A 233 3.01 -2.91 -13.84
CA ARG A 233 3.25 -1.70 -13.05
C ARG A 233 2.77 -0.43 -13.78
N ASN A 234 2.98 -0.34 -15.08
CA ASN A 234 2.47 0.79 -15.86
C ASN A 234 0.94 0.83 -15.85
N THR A 235 0.30 -0.33 -15.99
CA THR A 235 -1.16 -0.46 -15.85
C THR A 235 -1.63 -0.05 -14.46
N PHE A 236 -0.92 -0.49 -13.39
CA PHE A 236 -1.22 -0.04 -12.04
C PHE A 236 -1.08 1.48 -11.87
N ASN A 237 -0.03 2.07 -12.40
CA ASN A 237 0.18 3.52 -12.31
C ASN A 237 -0.90 4.28 -13.07
N GLU A 238 -1.27 3.84 -14.26
CA GLU A 238 -2.35 4.47 -15.04
C GLU A 238 -3.68 4.47 -14.29
N ILE A 239 -4.02 3.35 -13.66
CA ILE A 239 -5.30 3.15 -12.97
C ILE A 239 -5.31 3.79 -11.58
N CYS A 240 -4.23 3.67 -10.82
CA CYS A 240 -4.21 4.01 -9.40
C CYS A 240 -3.47 5.30 -9.05
N LEU A 241 -2.57 5.78 -9.92
CA LEU A 241 -1.66 6.88 -9.60
C LEU A 241 -1.54 7.87 -10.75
N THR A 242 -1.43 9.14 -10.42
CA THR A 242 -1.08 10.17 -11.39
C THR A 242 0.37 10.60 -11.14
N GLU A 243 1.23 10.31 -12.10
CA GLU A 243 2.59 10.87 -12.10
C GLU A 243 2.53 12.33 -12.56
N SER A 244 3.29 13.18 -11.90
CA SER A 244 3.49 14.57 -12.28
C SER A 244 4.95 14.94 -12.09
N SER A 245 5.46 15.76 -13.00
CA SER A 245 6.80 16.35 -12.87
C SER A 245 6.86 17.44 -11.80
N ASP A 246 5.74 18.13 -11.59
CA ASP A 246 5.58 19.14 -10.54
C ASP A 246 4.21 19.05 -9.86
N PRO A 247 4.07 18.16 -8.87
CA PRO A 247 2.81 17.99 -8.14
C PRO A 247 2.34 19.26 -7.43
N ILE A 248 3.25 20.13 -7.02
CA ILE A 248 2.91 21.34 -6.27
C ILE A 248 2.24 22.35 -7.22
N ASP A 249 2.79 22.55 -8.40
CA ASP A 249 2.23 23.44 -9.41
C ASP A 249 0.87 22.95 -9.91
N ASP A 250 0.71 21.62 -10.13
CA ASP A 250 -0.58 21.04 -10.49
C ASP A 250 -1.66 21.35 -9.44
N TRP A 251 -1.34 21.16 -8.18
CA TRP A 251 -2.24 21.48 -7.08
C TRP A 251 -2.51 22.99 -6.97
N HIS A 252 -1.48 23.81 -7.13
CA HIS A 252 -1.62 25.27 -7.10
C HIS A 252 -2.53 25.77 -8.21
N LEU A 253 -2.30 25.31 -9.44
CA LEU A 253 -3.11 25.67 -10.60
C LEU A 253 -4.58 25.25 -10.41
N PHE A 254 -4.80 24.01 -9.94
CA PHE A 254 -6.14 23.52 -9.68
C PHE A 254 -6.86 24.37 -8.63
N LEU A 255 -6.22 24.64 -7.49
CA LEU A 255 -6.84 25.41 -6.40
C LEU A 255 -7.10 26.86 -6.80
N SER A 256 -6.22 27.47 -7.59
CA SER A 256 -6.40 28.84 -8.10
C SER A 256 -7.57 28.98 -9.06
N ASN A 257 -7.93 27.90 -9.78
CA ASN A 257 -9.05 27.89 -10.72
C ASN A 257 -10.37 27.42 -10.08
N ALA A 258 -10.31 26.71 -8.98
CA ALA A 258 -11.48 26.12 -8.30
C ALA A 258 -12.05 27.02 -7.18
N LEU A 259 -11.34 28.03 -6.77
CA LEU A 259 -11.71 29.03 -5.73
C LEU A 259 -11.96 30.39 -6.32
#